data_9de53340d19ef77c77edb1bc853e423b
#
_entry.id   9de53340d19ef77c77edb1bc853e423b
#
_cell.length_a   1.000
_cell.length_b   1.000
_cell.length_c   1.000
_cell.angle_alpha   90.00
_cell.angle_beta   90.00
_cell.angle_gamma   90.00
#
_symmetry.space_group_name_H-M   'P 1'
#
loop_
_entity.id
_entity.type
_entity.pdbx_description
1 polymer ?
#
loop_
_entity_poly.entity_id
_entity_poly.type
_entity_poly.pdbx_seq_one_letter_code
_entity_poly.pdbx_strand_id
1 'polypeptide(L)'
;MVMISIYRPALRAAAAIFCAFIAASAYADPPTIEGVWQQIDNGTGYVGGLISFKEKAGSWEGYIVKMYPKPGDPVDPACAGCTDDRKDQPVLGLRLIQNAKRDGLSYEGGTILDPRNGSQYSVQLTLAPDNQTLTVRGYVGLTLFGQSQTWKRLSETDPEYPKPPPRQQIHAAPKKDHSAPKPVQGQGDGA
;
A
#
# COMPACT_ATOMS: atom_id res chain seq x y z
N MET A 1 24.04 -81.32 49.61
CA MET A 1 24.29 -81.03 48.19
C MET A 1 23.17 -80.07 47.78
N VAL A 2 23.45 -78.74 47.87
CA VAL A 2 22.48 -77.69 47.70
C VAL A 2 22.73 -77.00 46.34
N MET A 3 21.81 -77.15 45.41
CA MET A 3 21.87 -76.46 44.12
C MET A 3 21.30 -75.06 44.27
N ILE A 4 22.17 -74.05 44.10
CA ILE A 4 21.75 -72.63 44.04
C ILE A 4 21.42 -72.31 42.59
N SER A 5 20.11 -72.06 42.34
CA SER A 5 19.59 -71.59 41.04
C SER A 5 19.76 -70.05 40.94
N ILE A 6 20.56 -69.60 39.96
CA ILE A 6 20.82 -68.18 39.71
C ILE A 6 19.77 -67.67 38.74
N TYR A 7 18.82 -66.88 39.27
CA TYR A 7 17.83 -66.13 38.44
C TYR A 7 18.51 -64.90 37.91
N ARG A 8 18.61 -64.75 36.56
CA ARG A 8 19.02 -63.55 35.87
C ARG A 8 17.77 -62.71 35.52
N PRO A 9 17.61 -61.49 36.03
CA PRO A 9 16.55 -60.63 35.53
C PRO A 9 16.97 -59.99 34.19
N ALA A 10 16.17 -60.22 33.16
CA ALA A 10 16.29 -59.58 31.87
C ALA A 10 15.86 -58.10 32.00
N LEU A 11 16.81 -57.21 31.83
CA LEU A 11 16.61 -55.77 31.82
C LEU A 11 15.93 -55.40 30.49
N ARG A 12 14.62 -55.13 30.49
CA ARG A 12 13.90 -54.58 29.33
C ARG A 12 14.10 -53.06 29.34
N ALA A 13 14.98 -52.57 28.47
CA ALA A 13 15.10 -51.14 28.17
C ALA A 13 13.89 -50.68 27.40
N ALA A 14 12.98 -49.96 28.05
CA ALA A 14 11.92 -49.22 27.39
C ALA A 14 12.47 -47.90 26.85
N ALA A 15 12.74 -47.86 25.56
CA ALA A 15 13.10 -46.62 24.87
C ALA A 15 11.84 -45.78 24.73
N ALA A 16 11.69 -44.75 25.59
CA ALA A 16 10.66 -43.71 25.46
C ALA A 16 11.09 -42.76 24.35
N ILE A 17 10.45 -42.86 23.17
CA ILE A 17 10.60 -41.91 22.09
C ILE A 17 9.80 -40.67 22.49
N PHE A 18 10.47 -39.63 22.97
CA PHE A 18 9.91 -38.31 23.25
C PHE A 18 9.83 -37.56 21.94
N CYS A 19 8.67 -37.67 21.23
CA CYS A 19 8.35 -36.81 20.09
C CYS A 19 8.15 -35.37 20.58
N ALA A 20 9.21 -34.56 20.50
CA ALA A 20 9.11 -33.12 20.68
C ALA A 20 8.32 -32.53 19.51
N PHE A 21 7.04 -32.25 19.71
CA PHE A 21 6.25 -31.41 18.81
C PHE A 21 6.81 -29.98 18.91
N ILE A 22 7.67 -29.59 17.97
CA ILE A 22 8.04 -28.20 17.76
C ILE A 22 6.81 -27.55 17.12
N ALA A 23 5.97 -26.90 17.94
CA ALA A 23 4.93 -26.03 17.46
C ALA A 23 5.61 -24.84 16.75
N ALA A 24 5.68 -24.89 15.42
CA ALA A 24 6.06 -23.73 14.63
C ALA A 24 4.99 -22.67 14.85
N SER A 25 5.26 -21.69 15.72
CA SER A 25 4.44 -20.49 15.84
C SER A 25 4.53 -19.78 14.49
N ALA A 26 3.46 -19.83 13.70
CA ALA A 26 3.31 -18.99 12.53
C ALA A 26 3.28 -17.53 13.04
N TYR A 27 4.40 -16.83 12.93
CA TYR A 27 4.42 -15.39 13.12
C TYR A 27 3.61 -14.78 11.97
N ALA A 28 2.37 -14.41 12.24
CA ALA A 28 1.61 -13.56 11.32
C ALA A 28 2.34 -12.21 11.22
N ASP A 29 2.55 -11.75 10.00
CA ASP A 29 3.11 -10.41 9.79
C ASP A 29 2.29 -9.37 10.56
N PRO A 30 2.96 -8.39 11.19
CA PRO A 30 2.25 -7.37 11.94
C PRO A 30 1.31 -6.60 11.02
N PRO A 31 0.07 -6.31 11.46
CA PRO A 31 -0.93 -5.64 10.63
C PRO A 31 -0.41 -4.31 10.09
N THR A 32 -0.66 -4.03 8.82
CA THR A 32 -0.24 -2.80 8.12
C THR A 32 -1.43 -2.10 7.49
N ILE A 33 -1.25 -0.84 7.07
CA ILE A 33 -2.25 -0.12 6.29
C ILE A 33 -2.25 -0.51 4.81
N GLU A 34 -1.39 -1.43 4.38
CA GLU A 34 -1.39 -1.92 3.00
C GLU A 34 -2.77 -2.42 2.59
N GLY A 35 -3.14 -2.18 1.33
CA GLY A 35 -4.42 -2.57 0.77
C GLY A 35 -5.31 -1.37 0.43
N VAL A 36 -6.61 -1.63 0.28
CA VAL A 36 -7.59 -0.65 -0.19
C VAL A 36 -8.54 -0.26 0.95
N TRP A 37 -8.85 1.03 1.02
CA TRP A 37 -9.66 1.63 2.06
C TRP A 37 -10.76 2.49 1.48
N GLN A 38 -11.96 2.38 2.02
CA GLN A 38 -13.09 3.26 1.71
C GLN A 38 -12.94 4.56 2.49
N GLN A 39 -12.79 5.68 1.77
CA GLN A 39 -12.81 7.01 2.36
C GLN A 39 -14.26 7.39 2.65
N ILE A 40 -14.58 7.51 3.95
CA ILE A 40 -15.94 7.76 4.43
C ILE A 40 -16.01 9.16 5.06
N ASP A 41 -16.95 9.95 4.61
CA ASP A 41 -17.31 11.22 5.26
C ASP A 41 -18.08 10.95 6.55
N ASN A 42 -17.49 11.34 7.69
CA ASN A 42 -18.07 11.03 9.01
C ASN A 42 -19.42 11.71 9.28
N GLY A 43 -19.69 12.83 8.62
CA GLY A 43 -20.95 13.57 8.82
C GLY A 43 -22.14 12.97 8.07
N THR A 44 -21.88 12.41 6.90
CA THR A 44 -22.92 11.92 5.98
C THR A 44 -22.90 10.41 5.77
N GLY A 45 -21.80 9.73 6.15
CA GLY A 45 -21.56 8.32 5.82
C GLY A 45 -21.28 8.05 4.34
N TYR A 46 -21.14 9.10 3.54
CA TYR A 46 -20.90 8.98 2.10
C TYR A 46 -19.50 8.45 1.82
N VAL A 47 -19.40 7.45 0.95
CA VAL A 47 -18.12 6.94 0.46
C VAL A 47 -17.68 7.79 -0.71
N GLY A 48 -16.64 8.61 -0.53
CA GLY A 48 -16.13 9.52 -1.56
C GLY A 48 -15.19 8.84 -2.56
N GLY A 49 -14.53 7.74 -2.14
CA GLY A 49 -13.62 7.02 -3.00
C GLY A 49 -12.92 5.86 -2.31
N LEU A 50 -12.08 5.18 -3.07
CA LEU A 50 -11.19 4.13 -2.60
C LEU A 50 -9.74 4.60 -2.67
N ILE A 51 -9.01 4.38 -1.59
CA ILE A 51 -7.60 4.74 -1.45
C ILE A 51 -6.78 3.47 -1.27
N SER A 52 -5.78 3.25 -2.13
CA SER A 52 -4.84 2.15 -2.00
C SER A 52 -3.56 2.62 -1.34
N PHE A 53 -3.15 1.97 -0.25
CA PHE A 53 -1.87 2.22 0.40
C PHE A 53 -0.82 1.22 -0.05
N LYS A 54 0.41 1.73 -0.25
CA LYS A 54 1.60 0.93 -0.57
C LYS A 54 2.80 1.49 0.17
N GLU A 55 3.69 0.61 0.57
CA GLU A 55 5.00 1.01 1.05
C GLU A 55 5.93 1.31 -0.12
N LYS A 56 6.71 2.40 0.01
CA LYS A 56 7.71 2.80 -0.96
C LYS A 56 8.91 3.43 -0.25
N ALA A 57 10.06 2.80 -0.39
CA ALA A 57 11.33 3.27 0.18
C ALA A 57 11.24 3.61 1.68
N GLY A 58 10.58 2.77 2.48
CA GLY A 58 10.45 2.94 3.94
C GLY A 58 9.43 3.99 4.36
N SER A 59 8.58 4.46 3.46
CA SER A 59 7.43 5.33 3.75
C SER A 59 6.17 4.84 3.07
N TRP A 60 5.02 5.26 3.57
CA TRP A 60 3.72 4.86 3.08
C TRP A 60 3.11 5.95 2.22
N GLU A 61 2.57 5.55 1.07
CA GLU A 61 1.89 6.42 0.13
C GLU A 61 0.46 5.90 -0.10
N GLY A 62 -0.51 6.82 -0.19
CA GLY A 62 -1.92 6.53 -0.47
C GLY A 62 -2.33 7.11 -1.81
N TYR A 63 -2.95 6.29 -2.67
CA TYR A 63 -3.37 6.66 -4.03
C TYR A 63 -4.87 6.53 -4.20
N ILE A 64 -5.51 7.48 -4.87
CA ILE A 64 -6.92 7.42 -5.22
C ILE A 64 -7.09 6.39 -6.36
N VAL A 65 -7.75 5.27 -6.10
CA VAL A 65 -7.93 4.18 -7.07
C VAL A 65 -9.35 4.08 -7.61
N LYS A 66 -10.30 4.74 -6.95
CA LYS A 66 -11.69 4.89 -7.41
C LYS A 66 -12.30 6.13 -6.79
N MET A 67 -13.21 6.77 -7.51
CA MET A 67 -13.98 7.91 -7.03
C MET A 67 -15.47 7.62 -7.17
N TYR A 68 -16.25 8.18 -6.25
CA TYR A 68 -17.71 8.17 -6.30
C TYR A 68 -18.19 9.62 -6.27
N PRO A 69 -18.29 10.29 -7.46
CA PRO A 69 -18.72 11.68 -7.51
C PRO A 69 -20.19 11.81 -7.10
N LYS A 70 -20.52 12.91 -6.40
CA LYS A 70 -21.91 13.27 -6.11
C LYS A 70 -22.56 13.84 -7.37
N PRO A 71 -23.91 13.86 -7.45
CA PRO A 71 -24.59 14.55 -8.53
C PRO A 71 -24.13 16.01 -8.62
N GLY A 72 -23.64 16.41 -9.83
CA GLY A 72 -23.10 17.75 -10.07
C GLY A 72 -21.58 17.88 -9.92
N ASP A 73 -20.90 16.90 -9.37
CA ASP A 73 -19.44 16.89 -9.34
C ASP A 73 -18.85 16.57 -10.73
N PRO A 74 -17.65 17.08 -11.07
CA PRO A 74 -16.95 16.68 -12.28
C PRO A 74 -16.67 15.16 -12.30
N VAL A 75 -16.83 14.53 -13.47
CA VAL A 75 -16.59 13.08 -13.63
C VAL A 75 -15.09 12.77 -13.58
N ASP A 76 -14.29 13.61 -14.27
CA ASP A 76 -12.82 13.46 -14.36
C ASP A 76 -12.13 14.75 -13.88
N PRO A 77 -12.15 15.05 -12.59
CA PRO A 77 -11.50 16.25 -12.08
C PRO A 77 -9.98 16.13 -12.16
N ALA A 78 -9.33 17.28 -12.40
CA ALA A 78 -7.88 17.43 -12.28
C ALA A 78 -7.54 18.27 -11.04
N CYS A 79 -6.34 18.09 -10.48
CA CYS A 79 -5.88 18.88 -9.35
C CYS A 79 -5.37 20.25 -9.80
N ALA A 80 -6.27 21.12 -10.26
CA ALA A 80 -5.92 22.44 -10.75
C ALA A 80 -5.30 23.37 -9.68
N GLY A 81 -5.63 23.17 -8.40
CA GLY A 81 -5.08 23.89 -7.26
C GLY A 81 -3.74 23.37 -6.77
N CYS A 82 -3.28 22.21 -7.22
CA CYS A 82 -1.99 21.66 -6.82
C CYS A 82 -0.81 22.53 -7.31
N THR A 83 0.29 22.54 -6.55
CA THR A 83 1.48 23.37 -6.86
C THR A 83 2.75 22.56 -7.09
N ASP A 84 2.70 21.25 -6.81
CA ASP A 84 3.83 20.31 -6.98
C ASP A 84 3.67 19.44 -8.24
N ASP A 85 4.32 18.26 -8.24
CA ASP A 85 4.26 17.27 -9.34
C ASP A 85 2.84 16.76 -9.67
N ARG A 86 1.86 17.09 -8.82
CA ARG A 86 0.44 16.74 -8.98
C ARG A 86 -0.38 17.84 -9.68
N LYS A 87 0.25 18.96 -10.03
CA LYS A 87 -0.43 20.08 -10.74
C LYS A 87 -1.07 19.58 -12.03
N ASP A 88 -2.36 19.85 -12.17
CA ASP A 88 -3.20 19.49 -13.33
C ASP A 88 -3.26 17.97 -13.64
N GLN A 89 -2.78 17.12 -12.71
CA GLN A 89 -2.91 15.67 -12.86
C GLN A 89 -4.35 15.23 -12.59
N PRO A 90 -4.83 14.18 -13.26
CA PRO A 90 -6.13 13.58 -12.95
C PRO A 90 -6.21 13.18 -11.48
N VAL A 91 -7.33 13.44 -10.82
CA VAL A 91 -7.54 13.04 -9.42
C VAL A 91 -7.59 11.52 -9.26
N LEU A 92 -8.10 10.80 -10.26
CA LEU A 92 -7.99 9.35 -10.30
C LEU A 92 -6.54 8.95 -10.55
N GLY A 93 -5.96 8.15 -9.65
CA GLY A 93 -4.54 7.77 -9.66
C GLY A 93 -3.65 8.73 -8.88
N LEU A 94 -4.17 9.85 -8.39
CA LEU A 94 -3.38 10.85 -7.69
C LEU A 94 -2.85 10.33 -6.35
N ARG A 95 -1.60 10.68 -6.03
CA ARG A 95 -1.00 10.44 -4.72
C ARG A 95 -1.61 11.42 -3.70
N LEU A 96 -2.56 10.91 -2.93
CA LEU A 96 -3.29 11.67 -1.92
C LEU A 96 -2.48 11.85 -0.63
N ILE A 97 -1.83 10.76 -0.18
CA ILE A 97 -1.02 10.72 1.03
C ILE A 97 0.42 10.36 0.64
N GLN A 98 1.39 11.02 1.25
CA GLN A 98 2.81 10.79 0.99
C GLN A 98 3.65 10.87 2.25
N ASN A 99 4.78 10.15 2.23
CA ASN A 99 5.85 10.20 3.23
C ASN A 99 5.45 9.80 4.67
N ALA A 100 4.32 9.12 4.87
CA ALA A 100 3.94 8.65 6.21
C ALA A 100 4.87 7.51 6.63
N LYS A 101 5.48 7.63 7.81
CA LYS A 101 6.39 6.63 8.39
C LYS A 101 5.69 5.85 9.48
N ARG A 102 5.89 4.53 9.46
CA ARG A 102 5.27 3.63 10.41
C ARG A 102 5.98 3.66 11.75
N ASP A 103 5.17 3.75 12.83
CA ASP A 103 5.55 3.47 14.20
C ASP A 103 4.45 2.61 14.85
N GLY A 104 4.68 1.32 14.92
CA GLY A 104 3.67 0.35 15.38
C GLY A 104 2.40 0.34 14.52
N LEU A 105 1.28 0.78 15.08
CA LEU A 105 -0.01 0.96 14.40
C LEU A 105 -0.25 2.41 13.97
N SER A 106 0.66 3.33 14.27
CA SER A 106 0.63 4.72 13.85
C SER A 106 1.50 4.96 12.61
N TYR A 107 1.11 5.94 11.80
CA TYR A 107 1.86 6.38 10.62
C TYR A 107 1.87 7.90 10.62
N GLU A 108 3.05 8.51 10.71
CA GLU A 108 3.23 9.94 11.01
C GLU A 108 4.25 10.60 10.07
N GLY A 109 4.37 11.93 10.16
CA GLY A 109 5.35 12.71 9.41
C GLY A 109 5.05 12.84 7.91
N GLY A 110 3.89 12.35 7.48
CA GLY A 110 3.42 12.48 6.11
C GLY A 110 2.53 13.71 5.90
N THR A 111 2.10 13.87 4.65
CA THR A 111 1.11 14.88 4.26
C THR A 111 -0.07 14.26 3.54
N ILE A 112 -1.24 14.90 3.66
CA ILE A 112 -2.45 14.58 2.90
C ILE A 112 -2.86 15.81 2.08
N LEU A 113 -3.23 15.58 0.83
CA LEU A 113 -3.69 16.59 -0.12
C LEU A 113 -5.22 16.66 -0.15
N ASP A 114 -5.79 17.86 -0.20
CA ASP A 114 -7.15 18.06 -0.68
C ASP A 114 -7.11 18.38 -2.19
N PRO A 115 -7.47 17.44 -3.08
CA PRO A 115 -7.35 17.65 -4.52
C PRO A 115 -8.33 18.68 -5.09
N ARG A 116 -9.36 19.08 -4.33
CA ARG A 116 -10.35 20.08 -4.76
C ARG A 116 -9.77 21.49 -4.80
N ASN A 117 -8.82 21.79 -3.92
CA ASN A 117 -8.24 23.11 -3.78
C ASN A 117 -6.70 23.13 -3.75
N GLY A 118 -6.04 21.96 -3.76
CA GLY A 118 -4.59 21.83 -3.71
C GLY A 118 -3.97 22.04 -2.33
N SER A 119 -4.78 22.20 -1.27
CA SER A 119 -4.26 22.37 0.08
C SER A 119 -3.63 21.09 0.61
N GLN A 120 -2.49 21.23 1.28
CA GLN A 120 -1.79 20.13 1.91
C GLN A 120 -1.81 20.30 3.43
N TYR A 121 -2.02 19.20 4.13
CA TYR A 121 -2.06 19.11 5.59
C TYR A 121 -1.08 18.07 6.06
N SER A 122 -0.56 18.23 7.27
CA SER A 122 0.12 17.13 7.95
C SER A 122 -0.89 15.99 8.20
N VAL A 123 -0.43 14.74 8.15
CA VAL A 123 -1.31 13.58 8.37
C VAL A 123 -0.76 12.67 9.45
N GLN A 124 -1.66 12.18 10.29
CA GLN A 124 -1.46 11.04 11.16
C GLN A 124 -2.50 9.98 10.80
N LEU A 125 -2.04 8.75 10.59
CA LEU A 125 -2.88 7.59 10.35
C LEU A 125 -2.76 6.65 11.54
N THR A 126 -3.87 6.12 12.03
CA THR A 126 -3.87 5.15 13.14
C THR A 126 -4.69 3.93 12.73
N LEU A 127 -4.01 2.81 12.58
CA LEU A 127 -4.65 1.52 12.31
C LEU A 127 -5.22 0.95 13.61
N ALA A 128 -6.48 0.58 13.60
CA ALA A 128 -7.09 -0.10 14.73
C ALA A 128 -6.55 -1.54 14.87
N PRO A 129 -6.54 -2.10 16.09
CA PRO A 129 -6.04 -3.46 16.32
C PRO A 129 -6.80 -4.55 15.53
N ASP A 130 -8.05 -4.29 15.14
CA ASP A 130 -8.87 -5.18 14.31
C ASP A 130 -8.41 -5.24 12.85
N ASN A 131 -7.46 -4.39 12.47
CA ASN A 131 -6.96 -4.25 11.09
C ASN A 131 -8.05 -3.90 10.06
N GLN A 132 -9.22 -3.43 10.49
CA GLN A 132 -10.38 -3.12 9.62
C GLN A 132 -10.70 -1.63 9.58
N THR A 133 -10.18 -0.88 10.55
CA THR A 133 -10.49 0.53 10.74
C THR A 133 -9.21 1.37 10.72
N LEU A 134 -9.19 2.42 9.91
CA LEU A 134 -8.10 3.39 9.82
C LEU A 134 -8.61 4.78 10.15
N THR A 135 -8.10 5.37 11.21
CA THR A 135 -8.33 6.78 11.52
C THR A 135 -7.32 7.63 10.75
N VAL A 136 -7.82 8.52 9.91
CA VAL A 136 -7.03 9.48 9.13
C VAL A 136 -7.26 10.86 9.69
N ARG A 137 -6.21 11.49 10.26
CA ARG A 137 -6.26 12.81 10.84
C ARG A 137 -5.39 13.79 10.06
N GLY A 138 -6.03 14.75 9.41
CA GLY A 138 -5.37 15.88 8.77
C GLY A 138 -5.32 17.08 9.72
N TYR A 139 -4.18 17.79 9.79
CA TYR A 139 -4.01 18.92 10.71
C TYR A 139 -3.02 19.95 10.17
N VAL A 140 -3.09 21.18 10.73
CA VAL A 140 -2.13 22.27 10.51
C VAL A 140 -1.45 22.60 11.83
N GLY A 141 -0.12 22.59 11.85
CA GLY A 141 0.66 22.84 13.05
C GLY A 141 0.57 21.71 14.07
N LEU A 142 -0.29 21.83 15.08
CA LEU A 142 -0.45 20.80 16.11
C LEU A 142 -1.59 19.85 15.76
N THR A 143 -1.40 18.57 16.04
CA THR A 143 -2.41 17.51 15.82
C THR A 143 -3.75 17.80 16.50
N LEU A 144 -3.74 18.56 17.60
CA LEU A 144 -4.95 18.94 18.35
C LEU A 144 -5.97 19.70 17.46
N PHE A 145 -5.51 20.48 16.50
CA PHE A 145 -6.36 21.30 15.63
C PHE A 145 -6.73 20.61 14.30
N GLY A 146 -6.68 19.27 14.26
CA GLY A 146 -6.96 18.50 13.09
C GLY A 146 -8.41 17.99 13.02
N GLN A 147 -8.79 17.54 11.81
CA GLN A 147 -10.02 16.81 11.56
C GLN A 147 -9.71 15.34 11.29
N SER A 148 -10.54 14.45 11.82
CA SER A 148 -10.37 13.01 11.64
C SER A 148 -11.50 12.44 10.81
N GLN A 149 -11.16 11.48 9.95
CA GLN A 149 -12.10 10.60 9.26
C GLN A 149 -11.80 9.16 9.64
N THR A 150 -12.83 8.33 9.61
CA THR A 150 -12.70 6.90 9.85
C THR A 150 -12.92 6.16 8.54
N TRP A 151 -11.88 5.52 8.04
CA TRP A 151 -11.92 4.73 6.81
C TRP A 151 -12.04 3.26 7.13
N LYS A 152 -12.71 2.50 6.26
CA LYS A 152 -12.88 1.06 6.42
C LYS A 152 -12.08 0.29 5.37
N ARG A 153 -11.44 -0.79 5.78
CA ARG A 153 -10.72 -1.68 4.88
C ARG A 153 -11.71 -2.34 3.92
N LEU A 154 -11.39 -2.30 2.63
CA LEU A 154 -12.14 -3.04 1.62
C LEU A 154 -11.57 -4.45 1.52
N SER A 155 -12.43 -5.46 1.56
CA SER A 155 -12.01 -6.85 1.37
C SER A 155 -11.53 -7.07 -0.07
N GLU A 156 -10.46 -7.86 -0.26
CA GLU A 156 -9.99 -8.25 -1.59
C GLU A 156 -11.03 -9.06 -2.40
N THR A 157 -12.00 -9.66 -1.70
CA THR A 157 -13.13 -10.38 -2.31
C THR A 157 -14.30 -9.48 -2.68
N ASP A 158 -14.24 -8.19 -2.29
CA ASP A 158 -15.30 -7.23 -2.62
C ASP A 158 -15.31 -6.97 -4.14
N PRO A 159 -16.48 -6.96 -4.81
CA PRO A 159 -16.60 -6.65 -6.23
C PRO A 159 -16.03 -5.28 -6.61
N GLU A 160 -16.03 -4.34 -5.68
CA GLU A 160 -15.49 -2.98 -5.84
C GLU A 160 -13.97 -2.92 -5.67
N TYR A 161 -13.32 -4.01 -5.21
CA TYR A 161 -11.87 -4.02 -5.03
C TYR A 161 -11.17 -3.81 -6.39
N PRO A 162 -10.29 -2.81 -6.51
CA PRO A 162 -9.62 -2.51 -7.77
C PRO A 162 -8.81 -3.72 -8.23
N LYS A 163 -9.20 -4.32 -9.33
CA LYS A 163 -8.40 -5.38 -9.95
C LYS A 163 -7.10 -4.78 -10.47
N PRO A 164 -5.95 -5.44 -10.26
CA PRO A 164 -4.73 -4.99 -10.91
C PRO A 164 -4.99 -4.92 -12.41
N PRO A 165 -4.52 -3.88 -13.10
CA PRO A 165 -4.64 -3.79 -14.54
C PRO A 165 -4.09 -5.10 -15.14
N PRO A 166 -4.74 -5.68 -16.16
CA PRO A 166 -4.21 -6.84 -16.84
C PRO A 166 -2.77 -6.50 -17.20
N ARG A 167 -1.84 -7.40 -16.84
CA ARG A 167 -0.41 -7.19 -17.03
C ARG A 167 -0.20 -6.76 -18.48
N GLN A 168 -0.10 -5.45 -18.73
CA GLN A 168 0.26 -4.94 -20.05
C GLN A 168 1.60 -5.60 -20.35
N GLN A 169 1.59 -6.47 -21.36
CA GLN A 169 2.84 -6.90 -21.98
C GLN A 169 3.58 -5.62 -22.29
N ILE A 170 4.68 -5.39 -21.60
CA ILE A 170 5.57 -4.29 -21.90
C ILE A 170 6.03 -4.59 -23.32
N HIS A 171 5.34 -4.03 -24.30
CA HIS A 171 5.88 -3.98 -25.64
C HIS A 171 7.20 -3.24 -25.49
N ALA A 172 8.30 -3.97 -25.64
CA ALA A 172 9.63 -3.40 -25.64
C ALA A 172 9.57 -2.15 -26.51
N ALA A 173 9.95 -0.99 -25.93
CA ALA A 173 10.03 0.25 -26.68
C ALA A 173 10.74 -0.01 -28.01
N PRO A 174 10.21 0.48 -29.14
CA PRO A 174 10.85 0.27 -30.43
C PRO A 174 12.31 0.75 -30.31
N LYS A 175 13.26 -0.15 -30.59
CA LYS A 175 14.68 0.19 -30.66
C LYS A 175 14.80 1.37 -31.62
N LYS A 176 15.20 2.53 -31.09
CA LYS A 176 15.62 3.65 -31.96
C LYS A 176 16.74 3.14 -32.82
N ASP A 177 16.45 2.98 -34.11
CA ASP A 177 17.41 2.66 -35.13
C ASP A 177 18.33 3.88 -35.23
N HIS A 178 19.55 3.75 -34.71
CA HIS A 178 20.61 4.71 -34.89
C HIS A 178 21.31 4.44 -36.26
N SER A 179 20.53 4.56 -37.31
CA SER A 179 21.12 4.68 -38.65
C SER A 179 21.83 6.03 -38.71
N ALA A 180 23.13 5.98 -38.64
CA ALA A 180 23.98 7.16 -38.82
C ALA A 180 23.69 7.83 -40.17
N PRO A 181 23.65 9.19 -40.25
CA PRO A 181 23.48 9.89 -41.53
C PRO A 181 24.71 9.59 -42.41
N LYS A 182 24.45 9.14 -43.64
CA LYS A 182 25.46 9.02 -44.68
C LYS A 182 26.11 10.39 -44.94
N PRO A 183 27.46 10.45 -45.09
CA PRO A 183 28.12 11.69 -45.47
C PRO A 183 27.69 12.08 -46.89
N VAL A 184 27.22 13.33 -47.01
CA VAL A 184 26.94 13.97 -48.30
C VAL A 184 28.27 14.17 -48.99
N GLN A 185 28.50 13.45 -50.13
CA GLN A 185 29.57 13.73 -51.04
C GLN A 185 29.30 15.05 -51.73
N GLY A 186 30.13 16.04 -51.47
CA GLY A 186 30.14 17.29 -52.18
C GLY A 186 30.52 17.05 -53.65
N GLN A 187 29.60 17.41 -54.54
CA GLN A 187 29.81 17.51 -55.97
C GLN A 187 30.51 18.85 -56.20
N GLY A 188 31.78 18.79 -56.54
CA GLY A 188 32.52 19.93 -57.07
C GLY A 188 32.12 20.16 -58.51
N ASP A 189 31.58 21.31 -58.80
CA ASP A 189 31.50 21.83 -60.15
C ASP A 189 32.59 22.85 -60.35
N GLY A 190 33.57 22.47 -61.23
CA GLY A 190 34.52 23.38 -61.77
C GLY A 190 33.94 24.12 -63.01
N ALA A 191 34.20 25.35 -63.08
CA ALA A 191 34.53 26.13 -64.28
C ALA A 191 34.86 27.56 -63.91
#